data_73759762881467c1e4f1d26aab7517c2
#
_entry.id   73759762881467c1e4f1d26aab7517c2
#
_cell.length_a   1.000
_cell.length_b   1.000
_cell.length_c   1.000
_cell.angle_alpha   90.00
_cell.angle_beta   90.00
_cell.angle_gamma   90.00
#
_symmetry.space_group_name_H-M   'P 1'
#
loop_
_entity.id
_entity.type
_entity.pdbx_description
1 polymer ?
#
loop_
_entity_poly.entity_id
_entity_poly.type
_entity_poly.pdbx_seq_one_letter_code
_entity_poly.pdbx_strand_id
1 'polypeptide(L)'
;FNSNFFDYAIMTQALQENKNPDHIILEMLRVAREGIVTFPNMGFWRNRFQLGFLGRMPVSNALPNDWYNTPNIHLCTFSDFENLCKSLEITIIEKKVLNDKYSSNFLAKLLPNLFGEIALYKFKKE
;
A
#
# COMPACT_ATOMS: atom_id res chain seq x y z
N PHE A 1 -1.74 -22.50 -8.86
CA PHE A 1 -1.31 -22.15 -10.22
C PHE A 1 0.18 -22.39 -10.41
N ASN A 2 0.58 -22.68 -11.65
CA ASN A 2 1.98 -22.83 -12.01
C ASN A 2 2.71 -21.49 -11.97
N SER A 3 4.03 -21.54 -11.82
CA SER A 3 4.86 -20.34 -11.84
C SER A 3 4.73 -19.59 -13.15
N ASN A 4 4.62 -18.26 -13.08
CA ASN A 4 4.45 -17.36 -14.23
C ASN A 4 3.24 -17.69 -15.11
N PHE A 5 2.18 -18.22 -14.50
CA PHE A 5 0.96 -18.57 -15.21
C PHE A 5 0.23 -17.33 -15.75
N PHE A 6 0.27 -16.23 -15.01
CA PHE A 6 -0.40 -14.98 -15.36
C PHE A 6 0.62 -13.90 -15.73
N ASP A 7 0.18 -12.91 -16.50
CA ASP A 7 0.99 -11.72 -16.76
C ASP A 7 0.96 -10.77 -15.57
N TYR A 8 -0.21 -10.62 -14.93
CA TYR A 8 -0.41 -9.71 -13.80
C TYR A 8 -1.17 -10.39 -12.67
N ALA A 9 -0.81 -10.05 -11.44
CA ALA A 9 -1.58 -10.35 -10.24
C ALA A 9 -1.93 -9.02 -9.57
N ILE A 10 -3.20 -8.81 -9.25
CA ILE A 10 -3.69 -7.53 -8.72
C ILE A 10 -4.31 -7.77 -7.34
N MET A 11 -3.94 -6.94 -6.38
CA MET A 11 -4.52 -6.95 -5.04
C MET A 11 -4.89 -5.51 -4.66
N THR A 12 -6.18 -5.23 -4.62
CA THR A 12 -6.70 -3.89 -4.35
C THR A 12 -7.07 -3.75 -2.88
N GLN A 13 -6.32 -2.92 -2.16
CA GLN A 13 -6.54 -2.57 -0.75
C GLN A 13 -6.70 -3.78 0.19
N ALA A 14 -6.11 -4.91 -0.15
CA ALA A 14 -6.21 -6.14 0.64
C ALA A 14 -4.88 -6.61 1.22
N LEU A 15 -3.77 -5.98 0.84
CA LEU A 15 -2.44 -6.39 1.30
C LEU A 15 -2.33 -6.31 2.82
N GLN A 16 -2.87 -5.25 3.42
CA GLN A 16 -2.79 -5.00 4.86
C GLN A 16 -3.75 -5.86 5.67
N GLU A 17 -4.64 -6.60 5.02
CA GLU A 17 -5.58 -7.51 5.67
C GLU A 17 -4.99 -8.91 5.88
N ASN A 18 -3.85 -9.20 5.29
CA ASN A 18 -3.18 -10.51 5.36
C ASN A 18 -2.19 -10.55 6.50
N LYS A 19 -2.05 -11.73 7.14
CA LYS A 19 -1.11 -11.91 8.25
C LYS A 19 0.34 -11.78 7.82
N ASN A 20 0.66 -12.25 6.62
CA ASN A 20 2.02 -12.27 6.10
C ASN A 20 2.07 -11.60 4.72
N PRO A 21 1.99 -10.26 4.66
CA PRO A 21 1.98 -9.56 3.38
C PRO A 21 3.23 -9.77 2.54
N ASP A 22 4.39 -10.00 3.16
CA ASP A 22 5.63 -10.35 2.48
C ASP A 22 5.51 -11.66 1.70
N HIS A 23 4.92 -12.68 2.31
CA HIS A 23 4.68 -13.97 1.64
C HIS A 23 3.68 -13.85 0.50
N ILE A 24 2.65 -13.01 0.66
CA ILE A 24 1.64 -12.77 -0.39
C ILE A 24 2.30 -12.10 -1.59
N ILE A 25 3.15 -11.12 -1.37
CA ILE A 25 3.87 -10.44 -2.45
C ILE A 25 4.72 -11.43 -3.24
N LEU A 26 5.47 -12.29 -2.54
CA LEU A 26 6.30 -13.29 -3.19
C LEU A 26 5.46 -14.30 -3.98
N GLU A 27 4.31 -14.70 -3.44
CA GLU A 27 3.40 -15.62 -4.12
C GLU A 27 2.77 -14.98 -5.35
N MET A 28 2.42 -13.69 -5.28
CA MET A 28 1.95 -12.95 -6.46
C MET A 28 2.99 -13.00 -7.58
N LEU A 29 4.26 -12.81 -7.24
CA LEU A 29 5.35 -12.82 -8.22
C LEU A 29 5.76 -14.24 -8.64
N ARG A 30 5.35 -15.27 -7.91
CA ARG A 30 5.51 -16.64 -8.35
C ARG A 30 4.52 -16.98 -9.47
N VAL A 31 3.25 -16.60 -9.31
CA VAL A 31 2.19 -16.95 -10.26
C VAL A 31 2.07 -15.97 -11.41
N ALA A 32 2.61 -14.75 -11.28
CA ALA A 32 2.51 -13.70 -12.28
C ALA A 32 3.87 -13.04 -12.50
N ARG A 33 4.05 -12.48 -13.69
CA ARG A 33 5.29 -11.76 -14.04
C ARG A 33 5.40 -10.44 -13.30
N GLU A 34 4.27 -9.75 -13.11
CA GLU A 34 4.21 -8.47 -12.44
C GLU A 34 3.07 -8.46 -11.43
N GLY A 35 3.27 -7.73 -10.33
CA GLY A 35 2.24 -7.53 -9.32
C GLY A 35 1.81 -6.08 -9.26
N ILE A 36 0.53 -5.86 -8.92
CA ILE A 36 -0.03 -4.54 -8.69
C ILE A 36 -0.76 -4.57 -7.35
N VAL A 37 -0.40 -3.65 -6.45
CA VAL A 37 -1.08 -3.53 -5.15
C VAL A 37 -1.51 -2.10 -4.93
N THR A 38 -2.62 -1.93 -4.20
CA THR A 38 -3.02 -0.64 -3.66
C THR A 38 -3.25 -0.80 -2.15
N PHE A 39 -2.92 0.22 -1.39
CA PHE A 39 -3.17 0.22 0.06
C PHE A 39 -3.28 1.66 0.58
N PRO A 40 -4.01 1.88 1.69
CA PRO A 40 -4.06 3.19 2.31
C PRO A 40 -2.72 3.53 2.96
N ASN A 41 -2.29 4.78 2.79
CA ASN A 41 -1.04 5.26 3.36
C ASN A 41 -1.26 5.79 4.78
N MET A 42 -0.70 5.11 5.76
CA MET A 42 -0.80 5.53 7.17
C MET A 42 -0.06 6.85 7.42
N GLY A 43 0.91 7.20 6.58
CA GLY A 43 1.68 8.44 6.71
C GLY A 43 0.97 9.71 6.23
N PHE A 44 -0.26 9.60 5.69
CA PHE A 44 -1.02 10.75 5.24
C PHE A 44 -1.16 11.79 6.37
N TRP A 45 -1.05 13.08 6.04
CA TRP A 45 -0.96 14.15 7.05
C TRP A 45 -2.12 14.18 8.03
N ARG A 46 -3.33 13.85 7.58
CA ARG A 46 -4.50 13.76 8.47
C ARG A 46 -4.35 12.65 9.50
N ASN A 47 -3.78 11.51 9.09
CA ASN A 47 -3.52 10.40 9.99
C ASN A 47 -2.48 10.79 11.03
N ARG A 48 -1.42 11.48 10.61
CA ARG A 48 -0.39 12.00 11.54
C ARG A 48 -0.98 13.00 12.53
N PHE A 49 -1.85 13.88 12.06
CA PHE A 49 -2.51 14.86 12.91
C PHE A 49 -3.41 14.19 13.95
N GLN A 50 -4.25 13.24 13.53
CA GLN A 50 -5.13 12.51 14.45
C GLN A 50 -4.33 11.78 15.53
N LEU A 51 -3.27 11.07 15.12
CA LEU A 51 -2.46 10.32 16.08
C LEU A 51 -1.61 11.24 16.95
N GLY A 52 -0.93 12.21 16.34
CA GLY A 52 0.03 13.07 17.03
C GLY A 52 -0.58 14.13 17.95
N PHE A 53 -1.69 14.74 17.52
CA PHE A 53 -2.32 15.83 18.26
C PHE A 53 -3.58 15.42 19.01
N LEU A 54 -4.41 14.53 18.41
CA LEU A 54 -5.64 14.09 19.07
C LEU A 54 -5.47 12.79 19.85
N GLY A 55 -4.35 12.09 19.67
CA GLY A 55 -4.06 10.85 20.37
C GLY A 55 -5.01 9.72 20.05
N ARG A 56 -5.56 9.69 18.83
CA ARG A 56 -6.50 8.66 18.37
C ARG A 56 -5.94 7.92 17.17
N MET A 57 -6.30 6.65 17.04
CA MET A 57 -6.02 5.91 15.82
C MET A 57 -6.76 6.54 14.65
N PRO A 58 -6.08 6.74 13.50
CA PRO A 58 -6.65 7.50 12.39
C PRO A 58 -7.89 6.87 11.79
N VAL A 59 -8.88 7.72 11.49
CA VAL A 59 -10.07 7.37 10.70
C VAL A 59 -10.18 8.41 9.59
N SER A 60 -10.31 7.95 8.35
CA SER A 60 -10.39 8.82 7.17
C SER A 60 -11.19 8.14 6.07
N ASN A 61 -11.31 8.79 4.92
CA ASN A 61 -12.00 8.19 3.78
C ASN A 61 -11.29 6.92 3.29
N ALA A 62 -9.96 6.88 3.37
CA ALA A 62 -9.18 5.70 3.00
C ALA A 62 -9.10 4.65 4.11
N LEU A 63 -9.30 5.06 5.37
CA LEU A 63 -9.31 4.19 6.56
C LEU A 63 -10.59 4.46 7.35
N PRO A 64 -11.76 4.02 6.86
CA PRO A 64 -13.06 4.46 7.41
C PRO A 64 -13.49 3.76 8.70
N ASN A 65 -12.81 2.68 9.09
CA ASN A 65 -13.22 1.86 10.24
C ASN A 65 -12.52 2.30 11.52
N ASP A 66 -13.18 2.04 12.66
CA ASP A 66 -12.55 2.23 13.97
C ASP A 66 -11.42 1.21 14.16
N TRP A 67 -10.52 1.46 15.13
CA TRP A 67 -9.35 0.61 15.34
C TRP A 67 -9.69 -0.84 15.65
N TYR A 68 -10.85 -1.10 16.25
CA TYR A 68 -11.23 -2.44 16.69
C TYR A 68 -12.07 -3.22 15.68
N ASN A 69 -12.59 -2.57 14.63
CA ASN A 69 -13.40 -3.24 13.61
C ASN A 69 -12.85 -3.06 12.19
N THR A 70 -11.62 -2.57 12.06
CA THR A 70 -10.97 -2.48 10.77
C THR A 70 -10.49 -3.84 10.29
N PRO A 71 -10.66 -4.18 9.00
CA PRO A 71 -10.08 -5.39 8.44
C PRO A 71 -8.55 -5.31 8.26
N ASN A 72 -7.97 -4.10 8.30
CA ASN A 72 -6.54 -3.88 8.13
C ASN A 72 -5.80 -4.25 9.41
N ILE A 73 -5.12 -5.40 9.42
CA ILE A 73 -4.33 -5.86 10.57
C ILE A 73 -2.89 -5.35 10.54
N HIS A 74 -2.43 -4.89 9.40
CA HIS A 74 -1.14 -4.22 9.24
C HIS A 74 -1.34 -2.85 8.63
N LEU A 75 -0.52 -1.89 9.04
CA LEU A 75 -0.55 -0.53 8.54
C LEU A 75 0.85 -0.16 8.09
N CYS A 76 0.96 0.50 6.95
CA CYS A 76 2.26 0.91 6.43
C CYS A 76 2.18 2.22 5.67
N THR A 77 3.34 2.79 5.40
CA THR A 77 3.50 3.99 4.59
C THR A 77 4.13 3.62 3.25
N PHE A 78 4.25 4.60 2.35
CA PHE A 78 5.00 4.43 1.11
C PHE A 78 6.43 3.94 1.39
N SER A 79 7.09 4.57 2.35
CA SER A 79 8.47 4.22 2.71
C SER A 79 8.59 2.79 3.22
N ASP A 80 7.62 2.34 4.02
CA ASP A 80 7.63 0.97 4.55
C ASP A 80 7.52 -0.07 3.44
N PHE A 81 6.63 0.16 2.47
CA PHE A 81 6.46 -0.76 1.35
C PHE A 81 7.70 -0.80 0.47
N GLU A 82 8.30 0.38 0.19
CA GLU A 82 9.52 0.44 -0.61
C GLU A 82 10.69 -0.27 0.07
N ASN A 83 10.81 -0.15 1.39
CA ASN A 83 11.81 -0.87 2.16
C ASN A 83 11.59 -2.38 2.13
N LEU A 84 10.34 -2.82 2.21
CA LEU A 84 10.02 -4.25 2.11
C LEU A 84 10.41 -4.79 0.73
N CYS A 85 10.05 -4.08 -0.34
CA CYS A 85 10.42 -4.48 -1.69
C CYS A 85 11.93 -4.59 -1.85
N LYS A 86 12.68 -3.65 -1.29
CA LYS A 86 14.13 -3.67 -1.32
C LYS A 86 14.70 -4.91 -0.60
N SER A 87 14.14 -5.25 0.57
CA SER A 87 14.60 -6.41 1.33
C SER A 87 14.26 -7.73 0.65
N LEU A 88 13.20 -7.78 -0.16
CA LEU A 88 12.79 -8.96 -0.91
C LEU A 88 13.40 -9.01 -2.32
N GLU A 89 14.26 -8.07 -2.65
CA GLU A 89 14.88 -7.96 -3.98
C GLU A 89 13.85 -7.83 -5.10
N ILE A 90 12.86 -6.96 -4.87
CA ILE A 90 11.76 -6.68 -5.80
C ILE A 90 11.99 -5.31 -6.42
N THR A 91 11.84 -5.21 -7.74
CA THR A 91 11.96 -3.97 -8.48
C THR A 91 10.60 -3.31 -8.63
N ILE A 92 10.47 -2.06 -8.18
CA ILE A 92 9.27 -1.26 -8.37
C ILE A 92 9.33 -0.65 -9.77
N ILE A 93 8.34 -0.99 -10.62
CA ILE A 93 8.26 -0.51 -11.99
C ILE A 93 7.55 0.84 -12.02
N GLU A 94 6.46 0.98 -11.26
CA GLU A 94 5.62 2.15 -11.28
C GLU A 94 5.07 2.42 -9.89
N LYS A 95 4.99 3.71 -9.55
CA LYS A 95 4.45 4.19 -8.28
C LYS A 95 3.46 5.30 -8.57
N LYS A 96 2.24 5.17 -8.09
CA LYS A 96 1.21 6.21 -8.20
C LYS A 96 0.70 6.60 -6.84
N VAL A 97 0.38 7.86 -6.69
CA VAL A 97 -0.12 8.46 -5.45
C VAL A 97 -1.52 8.96 -5.73
N LEU A 98 -2.51 8.40 -5.03
CA LEU A 98 -3.92 8.63 -5.28
C LEU A 98 -4.60 9.22 -4.05
N ASN A 99 -5.73 9.89 -4.27
CA ASN A 99 -6.62 10.28 -3.18
C ASN A 99 -7.71 9.21 -3.01
N ASP A 100 -8.66 9.44 -2.09
CA ASP A 100 -9.77 8.53 -1.83
C ASP A 100 -10.67 8.28 -3.05
N LYS A 101 -10.61 9.15 -4.06
CA LYS A 101 -11.36 9.04 -5.33
C LYS A 101 -10.50 8.47 -6.46
N TYR A 102 -9.31 7.94 -6.14
CA TYR A 102 -8.36 7.40 -7.11
C TYR A 102 -7.89 8.42 -8.15
N SER A 103 -7.85 9.69 -7.76
CA SER A 103 -7.20 10.75 -8.55
C SER A 103 -5.99 11.27 -7.80
N SER A 104 -5.04 11.89 -8.50
CA SER A 104 -3.82 12.42 -7.89
C SER A 104 -3.79 13.94 -7.97
N ASN A 105 -3.06 14.57 -7.05
CA ASN A 105 -2.85 16.01 -7.04
C ASN A 105 -1.36 16.32 -6.98
N PHE A 106 -1.02 17.61 -7.17
CA PHE A 106 0.37 18.06 -7.26
C PHE A 106 1.13 17.82 -5.95
N LEU A 107 0.53 18.15 -4.80
CA LEU A 107 1.19 17.98 -3.50
C LEU A 107 1.45 16.51 -3.18
N ALA A 108 0.51 15.64 -3.53
CA ALA A 108 0.67 14.20 -3.34
C ALA A 108 1.82 13.64 -4.20
N LYS A 109 2.00 14.17 -5.41
CA LYS A 109 3.11 13.77 -6.28
C LYS A 109 4.46 14.26 -5.75
N LEU A 110 4.47 15.46 -5.17
CA LEU A 110 5.71 16.06 -4.67
C LEU A 110 6.18 15.43 -3.35
N LEU A 111 5.25 15.23 -2.41
CA LEU A 111 5.53 14.63 -1.09
C LEU A 111 4.55 13.46 -0.85
N PRO A 112 4.76 12.32 -1.51
CA PRO A 112 3.78 11.23 -1.49
C PRO A 112 3.55 10.64 -0.10
N ASN A 113 4.60 10.54 0.71
CA ASN A 113 4.47 9.92 2.03
C ASN A 113 3.66 10.77 3.01
N LEU A 114 3.59 12.08 2.78
CA LEU A 114 2.85 13.02 3.63
C LEU A 114 1.46 13.35 3.08
N PHE A 115 1.33 13.51 1.77
CA PHE A 115 0.09 13.98 1.13
C PHE A 115 -0.65 12.90 0.35
N GLY A 116 -0.08 11.71 0.21
CA GLY A 116 -0.74 10.62 -0.48
C GLY A 116 -1.69 9.85 0.44
N GLU A 117 -2.94 9.67 0.01
CA GLU A 117 -3.93 8.90 0.77
C GLU A 117 -3.84 7.40 0.46
N ILE A 118 -3.69 7.06 -0.81
CA ILE A 118 -3.64 5.69 -1.29
C ILE A 118 -2.41 5.51 -2.16
N ALA A 119 -1.68 4.42 -1.91
CA ALA A 119 -0.53 4.03 -2.72
C ALA A 119 -0.94 3.00 -3.77
N LEU A 120 -0.40 3.14 -4.97
CA LEU A 120 -0.47 2.12 -6.00
C LEU A 120 0.94 1.81 -6.48
N TYR A 121 1.31 0.54 -6.43
CA TYR A 121 2.60 0.08 -6.88
C TYR A 121 2.47 -1.05 -7.90
N LYS A 122 3.26 -0.95 -8.96
CA LYS A 122 3.48 -2.03 -9.91
C LYS A 122 4.91 -2.49 -9.75
N PHE A 123 5.11 -3.77 -9.59
CA PHE A 123 6.42 -4.32 -9.25
C PHE A 123 6.65 -5.66 -9.92
N LYS A 124 7.93 -6.04 -10.00
CA LYS A 124 8.35 -7.33 -10.56
C LYS A 124 9.55 -7.87 -9.79
N LYS A 125 9.82 -9.14 -9.97
CA LYS A 125 11.03 -9.77 -9.45
C LYS A 125 12.25 -9.24 -10.19
N GLU A 126 13.33 -9.01 -9.48
CA GLU A 126 14.61 -8.61 -10.10
C GLU A 126 15.17 -9.66 -11.05
#